data_1779c4d5ff5965652c22d0f5f98be05f
#
_entry.id   1779c4d5ff5965652c22d0f5f98be05f
#
_cell.length_a   1.000
_cell.length_b   1.000
_cell.length_c   1.000
_cell.angle_alpha   90.00
_cell.angle_beta   90.00
_cell.angle_gamma   90.00
#
_symmetry.space_group_name_H-M   'P 1'
#
loop_
_entity.id
_entity.type
_entity.pdbx_description
1 polymer ?
#
loop_
_entity_poly.entity_id
_entity_poly.type
_entity_poly.pdbx_seq_one_letter_code
_entity_poly.pdbx_strand_id
1 'polypeptide(L)'
;MATNEECPQRESPRADWLGYNEGRYFVTVCTRDHRHCFGKIENGVMTMTTVGRYLDEELKNATSHQSYIRVLQHVVMPNHFHAIVEVDSGDCRDAARRVRENVDNANGNNVGTQHDASVDNTDIADASCRVPTKKGYKLPKLSFFIGSLKSAVTKYAHECGIPFAWQPRYHDHAIRDWKDNNNISQYIENNVMNWEKDCFY
;
A
#
# COMPACT_ATOMS: atom_id res chain seq x y z
N MET A 1 -7.40 23.56 -28.74
CA MET A 1 -7.48 23.99 -27.32
C MET A 1 -8.08 22.84 -26.58
N ALA A 2 -7.26 22.07 -25.89
CA ALA A 2 -7.71 20.95 -25.08
C ALA A 2 -8.27 21.55 -23.78
N THR A 3 -9.55 21.28 -23.51
CA THR A 3 -10.19 21.63 -22.24
C THR A 3 -9.54 20.77 -21.16
N ASN A 4 -8.91 21.43 -20.22
CA ASN A 4 -8.39 20.83 -19.00
C ASN A 4 -9.60 20.31 -18.19
N GLU A 5 -10.03 19.07 -18.40
CA GLU A 5 -10.98 18.43 -17.51
C GLU A 5 -10.26 18.24 -16.18
N GLU A 6 -10.59 19.06 -15.20
CA GLU A 6 -10.09 18.94 -13.85
C GLU A 6 -10.39 17.53 -13.34
N CYS A 7 -9.34 16.81 -12.99
CA CYS A 7 -9.46 15.50 -12.35
C CYS A 7 -10.38 15.63 -11.13
N PRO A 8 -11.47 14.85 -11.02
CA PRO A 8 -12.48 15.04 -9.97
C PRO A 8 -11.85 14.90 -8.60
N GLN A 9 -11.72 16.01 -7.90
CA GLN A 9 -11.30 16.02 -6.50
C GLN A 9 -12.44 15.43 -5.66
N ARG A 10 -12.19 14.26 -5.09
CA ARG A 10 -13.18 13.61 -4.24
C ARG A 10 -13.31 14.35 -2.92
N GLU A 11 -14.34 15.14 -2.76
CA GLU A 11 -14.72 15.77 -1.48
C GLU A 11 -15.43 14.79 -0.53
N SER A 12 -15.79 13.61 -1.00
CA SER A 12 -16.60 12.68 -0.25
C SER A 12 -15.80 11.96 0.85
N PRO A 13 -16.22 11.99 2.11
CA PRO A 13 -15.70 11.10 3.13
C PRO A 13 -15.92 9.66 2.69
N ARG A 14 -15.05 8.74 3.12
CA ARG A 14 -15.24 7.31 2.91
C ARG A 14 -16.66 6.92 3.30
N ALA A 15 -17.27 6.05 2.51
CA ALA A 15 -18.59 5.55 2.82
C ALA A 15 -18.55 4.83 4.18
N ASP A 16 -19.09 5.45 5.22
CA ASP A 16 -19.05 4.95 6.61
C ASP A 16 -19.72 3.58 6.77
N TRP A 17 -20.63 3.25 5.84
CA TRP A 17 -21.31 1.95 5.77
C TRP A 17 -20.46 0.85 5.12
N LEU A 18 -19.34 1.19 4.47
CA LEU A 18 -18.42 0.23 3.87
C LEU A 18 -17.31 -0.06 4.89
N GLY A 19 -17.35 -1.24 5.50
CA GLY A 19 -16.42 -1.60 6.58
C GLY A 19 -14.95 -1.69 6.20
N TYR A 20 -14.61 -1.72 4.90
CA TYR A 20 -13.23 -1.86 4.34
C TYR A 20 -12.39 -2.99 4.99
N ASN A 21 -13.08 -3.95 5.59
CA ASN A 21 -12.49 -5.08 6.29
C ASN A 21 -12.58 -6.39 5.49
N GLU A 22 -13.36 -6.38 4.41
CA GLU A 22 -13.53 -7.49 3.48
C GLU A 22 -13.97 -6.98 2.10
N GLY A 23 -13.70 -7.75 1.05
CA GLY A 23 -14.11 -7.44 -0.32
C GLY A 23 -12.96 -7.00 -1.22
N ARG A 24 -13.29 -6.58 -2.43
CA ARG A 24 -12.35 -6.10 -3.44
C ARG A 24 -12.46 -4.60 -3.61
N TYR A 25 -11.32 -3.95 -3.69
CA TYR A 25 -11.23 -2.50 -3.84
C TYR A 25 -10.24 -2.15 -4.93
N PHE A 26 -10.64 -1.26 -5.81
CA PHE A 26 -9.71 -0.55 -6.67
C PHE A 26 -9.20 0.66 -5.92
N VAL A 27 -7.88 0.82 -5.87
CA VAL A 27 -7.23 1.92 -5.18
C VAL A 27 -6.31 2.70 -6.11
N THR A 28 -6.28 4.03 -5.95
CA THR A 28 -5.33 4.93 -6.60
C THR A 28 -4.61 5.74 -5.54
N VAL A 29 -3.29 5.70 -5.58
CA VAL A 29 -2.44 6.39 -4.60
C VAL A 29 -1.40 7.23 -5.33
N CYS A 30 -1.46 8.55 -5.15
CA CYS A 30 -0.61 9.51 -5.85
C CYS A 30 0.55 10.01 -4.99
N THR A 31 1.63 10.41 -5.63
CA THR A 31 2.71 11.20 -5.03
C THR A 31 2.24 12.63 -4.78
N ARG A 32 2.88 13.34 -3.86
CA ARG A 32 2.60 14.76 -3.62
C ARG A 32 2.89 15.58 -4.86
N ASP A 33 1.96 16.47 -5.18
CA ASP A 33 2.05 17.39 -6.32
C ASP A 33 2.26 16.67 -7.66
N HIS A 34 1.78 15.43 -7.78
CA HIS A 34 1.91 14.56 -8.95
C HIS A 34 3.35 14.44 -9.49
N ARG A 35 4.35 14.50 -8.61
CA ARG A 35 5.76 14.38 -9.00
C ARG A 35 6.07 12.99 -9.52
N HIS A 36 6.77 12.90 -10.65
CA HIS A 36 7.18 11.65 -11.29
C HIS A 36 8.32 10.97 -10.49
N CYS A 37 7.98 10.39 -9.33
CA CYS A 37 8.95 9.75 -8.43
C CYS A 37 9.19 8.27 -8.77
N PHE A 38 8.24 7.62 -9.44
CA PHE A 38 8.31 6.17 -9.70
C PHE A 38 8.94 5.83 -11.03
N GLY A 39 9.01 6.76 -11.96
CA GLY A 39 9.61 6.51 -13.27
C GLY A 39 9.17 7.49 -14.34
N LYS A 40 9.34 7.07 -15.59
CA LYS A 40 8.89 7.79 -16.78
C LYS A 40 8.34 6.80 -17.79
N ILE A 41 7.40 7.25 -18.60
CA ILE A 41 6.86 6.48 -19.72
C ILE A 41 7.34 7.15 -21.02
N GLU A 42 8.01 6.36 -21.86
CA GLU A 42 8.49 6.79 -23.18
C GLU A 42 8.09 5.70 -24.18
N ASN A 43 7.46 6.09 -25.28
CA ASN A 43 7.00 5.17 -26.33
C ASN A 43 6.10 4.03 -25.79
N GLY A 44 5.25 4.31 -24.83
CA GLY A 44 4.36 3.31 -24.22
C GLY A 44 5.05 2.31 -23.30
N VAL A 45 6.31 2.57 -22.90
CA VAL A 45 7.07 1.71 -21.99
C VAL A 45 7.41 2.44 -20.70
N MET A 46 7.04 1.85 -19.56
CA MET A 46 7.37 2.38 -18.24
C MET A 46 8.79 1.99 -17.85
N THR A 47 9.63 3.00 -17.61
CA THR A 47 10.98 2.83 -17.03
C THR A 47 10.93 3.26 -15.57
N MET A 48 11.00 2.30 -14.64
CA MET A 48 10.88 2.57 -13.21
C MET A 48 12.19 3.06 -12.59
N THR A 49 12.09 4.00 -11.67
CA THR A 49 13.17 4.38 -10.74
C THR A 49 13.41 3.27 -9.71
N THR A 50 14.41 3.44 -8.84
CA THR A 50 14.63 2.54 -7.70
C THR A 50 13.44 2.52 -6.74
N VAL A 51 12.83 3.67 -6.48
CA VAL A 51 11.62 3.79 -5.64
C VAL A 51 10.41 3.13 -6.31
N GLY A 52 10.27 3.29 -7.64
CA GLY A 52 9.20 2.63 -8.40
C GLY A 52 9.32 1.11 -8.38
N ARG A 53 10.54 0.56 -8.54
CA ARG A 53 10.78 -0.89 -8.42
C ARG A 53 10.51 -1.41 -7.02
N TYR A 54 10.93 -0.69 -5.99
CA TYR A 54 10.65 -1.06 -4.61
C TYR A 54 9.14 -1.11 -4.33
N LEU A 55 8.39 -0.11 -4.80
CA LEU A 55 6.92 -0.10 -4.71
C LEU A 55 6.29 -1.31 -5.42
N ASP A 56 6.74 -1.63 -6.61
CA ASP A 56 6.27 -2.77 -7.40
C ASP A 56 6.50 -4.12 -6.68
N GLU A 57 7.67 -4.27 -6.06
CA GLU A 57 8.00 -5.44 -5.24
C GLU A 57 7.15 -5.54 -3.97
N GLU A 58 6.93 -4.43 -3.26
CA GLU A 58 6.07 -4.38 -2.07
C GLU A 58 4.61 -4.76 -2.41
N LEU A 59 4.09 -4.30 -3.55
CA LEU A 59 2.76 -4.67 -4.02
C LEU A 59 2.66 -6.16 -4.36
N LYS A 60 3.66 -6.74 -5.02
CA LYS A 60 3.75 -8.18 -5.31
C LYS A 60 3.82 -9.03 -4.04
N ASN A 61 4.52 -8.53 -3.02
CA ASN A 61 4.77 -9.24 -1.77
C ASN A 61 3.75 -8.87 -0.66
N ALA A 62 2.70 -8.15 -0.97
CA ALA A 62 1.73 -7.65 0.01
C ALA A 62 1.18 -8.74 0.95
N THR A 63 0.88 -9.93 0.41
CA THR A 63 0.37 -11.08 1.19
C THR A 63 1.39 -11.60 2.20
N SER A 64 2.68 -11.47 1.92
CA SER A 64 3.75 -11.89 2.85
C SER A 64 3.82 -10.99 4.08
N HIS A 65 3.48 -9.72 3.93
CA HIS A 65 3.45 -8.74 5.02
C HIS A 65 2.13 -8.77 5.79
N GLN A 66 1.02 -9.00 5.08
CA GLN A 66 -0.32 -9.00 5.65
C GLN A 66 -1.16 -10.10 5.01
N SER A 67 -1.31 -11.22 5.72
CA SER A 67 -1.96 -12.44 5.21
C SER A 67 -3.44 -12.26 4.80
N TYR A 68 -4.09 -11.21 5.27
CA TYR A 68 -5.47 -10.85 4.92
C TYR A 68 -5.57 -9.91 3.71
N ILE A 69 -4.42 -9.54 3.09
CA ILE A 69 -4.36 -8.71 1.89
C ILE A 69 -3.84 -9.53 0.73
N ARG A 70 -4.49 -9.36 -0.40
CA ARG A 70 -4.04 -9.90 -1.69
C ARG A 70 -4.14 -8.83 -2.76
N VAL A 71 -3.03 -8.47 -3.37
CA VAL A 71 -3.02 -7.60 -4.55
C VAL A 71 -3.21 -8.48 -5.78
N LEU A 72 -4.39 -8.38 -6.40
CA LEU A 72 -4.76 -9.20 -7.55
C LEU A 72 -4.13 -8.68 -8.83
N GLN A 73 -4.08 -7.37 -8.99
CA GLN A 73 -3.52 -6.69 -10.15
C GLN A 73 -3.06 -5.30 -9.75
N HIS A 74 -1.98 -4.81 -10.34
CA HIS A 74 -1.53 -3.45 -10.13
C HIS A 74 -0.74 -2.92 -11.33
N VAL A 75 -0.59 -1.62 -11.39
CA VAL A 75 0.30 -0.90 -12.30
C VAL A 75 0.93 0.28 -11.58
N VAL A 76 2.24 0.42 -11.76
CA VAL A 76 2.99 1.57 -11.25
C VAL A 76 3.18 2.57 -12.39
N MET A 77 2.67 3.78 -12.20
CA MET A 77 2.74 4.89 -13.14
C MET A 77 3.78 5.92 -12.65
N PRO A 78 4.19 6.91 -13.44
CA PRO A 78 5.26 7.85 -13.04
C PRO A 78 5.03 8.55 -11.70
N ASN A 79 3.80 8.90 -11.37
CA ASN A 79 3.41 9.71 -10.20
C ASN A 79 2.31 9.09 -9.33
N HIS A 80 1.84 7.90 -9.65
CA HIS A 80 0.83 7.18 -8.88
C HIS A 80 0.93 5.67 -9.13
N PHE A 81 0.12 4.91 -8.42
CA PHE A 81 -0.15 3.52 -8.78
C PHE A 81 -1.64 3.21 -8.65
N HIS A 82 -2.07 2.24 -9.44
CA HIS A 82 -3.39 1.61 -9.32
C HIS A 82 -3.24 0.16 -8.86
N ALA A 83 -4.17 -0.31 -8.04
CA ALA A 83 -4.20 -1.71 -7.65
C ALA A 83 -5.64 -2.19 -7.39
N ILE A 84 -5.90 -3.46 -7.72
CA ILE A 84 -7.06 -4.21 -7.22
C ILE A 84 -6.58 -4.96 -5.98
N VAL A 85 -7.14 -4.60 -4.84
CA VAL A 85 -6.79 -5.19 -3.54
C VAL A 85 -7.98 -5.98 -3.01
N GLU A 86 -7.77 -7.25 -2.76
CA GLU A 86 -8.70 -8.12 -2.07
C GLU A 86 -8.37 -8.13 -0.58
N VAL A 87 -9.36 -7.86 0.24
CA VAL A 87 -9.27 -7.89 1.71
C VAL A 87 -10.09 -9.06 2.21
N ASP A 88 -9.43 -9.99 2.88
CA ASP A 88 -10.08 -11.16 3.47
C ASP A 88 -10.68 -10.84 4.85
N SER A 89 -11.85 -11.42 5.16
CA SER A 89 -12.52 -11.27 6.45
C SER A 89 -11.75 -11.92 7.61
N GLY A 90 -10.77 -12.79 7.33
CA GLY A 90 -9.95 -13.51 8.32
C GLY A 90 -9.44 -12.62 9.46
N ASP A 91 -9.50 -13.14 10.69
CA ASP A 91 -9.10 -12.37 11.88
C ASP A 91 -7.59 -12.10 11.85
N CYS A 92 -7.18 -10.85 12.05
CA CYS A 92 -5.77 -10.44 12.07
C CYS A 92 -4.93 -11.18 13.14
N ARG A 93 -5.55 -11.93 14.04
CA ARG A 93 -4.91 -12.73 15.09
C ARG A 93 -4.22 -13.98 14.56
N ASP A 94 -4.67 -14.52 13.42
CA ASP A 94 -4.08 -15.76 12.87
C ASP A 94 -2.72 -15.53 12.21
N ALA A 95 -2.42 -14.33 11.73
CA ALA A 95 -1.12 -14.00 11.16
C ALA A 95 0.00 -14.00 12.21
N ALA A 96 -0.26 -13.42 13.38
CA ALA A 96 0.69 -13.41 14.50
C ALA A 96 0.90 -14.81 15.12
N ARG A 97 -0.10 -15.69 15.01
CA ARG A 97 -0.03 -17.06 15.48
C ARG A 97 0.80 -17.95 14.55
N ARG A 98 0.62 -17.83 13.22
CA ARG A 98 1.39 -18.59 12.23
C ARG A 98 2.87 -18.24 12.24
N VAL A 99 3.23 -16.98 12.51
CA VAL A 99 4.64 -16.57 12.64
C VAL A 99 5.26 -17.23 13.89
N ARG A 100 4.54 -17.35 14.99
CA ARG A 100 5.03 -18.05 16.20
C ARG A 100 5.16 -19.56 15.98
N GLU A 101 4.19 -20.20 15.35
CA GLU A 101 4.23 -21.65 15.06
C GLU A 101 5.38 -22.03 14.09
N ASN A 102 5.79 -21.14 13.18
CA ASN A 102 6.93 -21.37 12.30
C ASN A 102 8.30 -21.14 13.00
N VAL A 103 8.35 -20.31 14.03
CA VAL A 103 9.58 -20.10 14.82
C VAL A 103 9.79 -21.25 15.79
N ASP A 104 8.73 -21.78 16.39
CA ASP A 104 8.80 -22.87 17.35
C ASP A 104 9.16 -24.22 16.69
N ASN A 105 8.84 -24.39 15.40
CA ASN A 105 9.21 -25.59 14.63
C ASN A 105 10.65 -25.59 14.08
N ALA A 106 11.32 -24.44 14.12
CA ALA A 106 12.71 -24.32 13.64
C ALA A 106 13.77 -24.47 14.75
N ASN A 107 13.37 -24.52 16.04
CA ASN A 107 14.30 -24.54 17.17
C ASN A 107 13.99 -25.67 18.16
N GLY A 108 14.00 -26.91 17.67
CA GLY A 108 14.02 -28.10 18.48
C GLY A 108 15.43 -28.55 18.82
N ASN A 109 16.17 -27.79 19.61
CA ASN A 109 17.24 -28.37 20.48
C ASN A 109 17.61 -27.38 21.59
N ASN A 110 17.29 -27.86 22.74
CA ASN A 110 17.57 -27.54 24.12
C ASN A 110 19.00 -27.03 24.40
N VAL A 111 19.16 -25.93 25.18
CA VAL A 111 19.98 -25.91 26.41
C VAL A 111 19.64 -24.63 27.20
N GLY A 112 19.22 -24.82 28.46
CA GLY A 112 18.98 -23.74 29.39
C GLY A 112 20.27 -23.08 29.87
N THR A 113 20.24 -21.76 29.96
CA THR A 113 21.06 -20.99 30.90
C THR A 113 20.35 -19.69 31.25
N GLN A 114 20.07 -19.58 32.57
CA GLN A 114 19.64 -18.34 33.20
C GLN A 114 20.80 -17.32 33.12
N HIS A 115 20.56 -16.12 32.65
CA HIS A 115 21.30 -14.94 33.05
C HIS A 115 20.37 -13.74 33.07
N ASP A 116 20.13 -13.23 34.27
CA ASP A 116 19.70 -11.85 34.52
C ASP A 116 20.68 -10.87 33.92
N ALA A 117 20.21 -10.00 33.07
CA ALA A 117 20.84 -8.74 32.80
C ALA A 117 19.77 -7.72 32.38
N SER A 118 19.45 -6.85 33.33
CA SER A 118 18.77 -5.60 33.09
C SER A 118 19.63 -4.75 32.15
N VAL A 119 19.13 -4.46 30.96
CA VAL A 119 19.73 -3.46 30.07
C VAL A 119 18.71 -2.35 29.90
N ASP A 120 19.11 -1.16 30.36
CA ASP A 120 18.40 0.09 30.21
C ASP A 120 18.09 0.38 28.74
N ASN A 121 16.81 0.56 28.49
CA ASN A 121 16.29 0.91 27.19
C ASN A 121 16.34 2.44 27.02
N THR A 122 17.50 2.95 26.56
CA THR A 122 17.61 4.34 26.15
C THR A 122 16.98 4.54 24.78
N ASP A 123 15.94 5.31 24.78
CA ASP A 123 15.21 5.98 23.73
C ASP A 123 15.94 6.13 22.37
N ILE A 124 15.44 5.40 21.38
CA ILE A 124 15.43 5.84 19.99
C ILE A 124 13.97 6.11 19.64
N ALA A 125 13.57 7.36 19.82
CA ALA A 125 12.25 7.85 19.46
C ALA A 125 12.12 7.85 17.93
N ASP A 126 11.50 6.80 17.39
CA ASP A 126 10.91 6.82 16.05
C ASP A 126 9.65 7.70 16.08
N ALA A 127 9.83 8.97 15.73
CA ALA A 127 8.80 9.99 15.77
C ALA A 127 8.06 10.11 14.43
N SER A 128 7.81 9.02 13.72
CA SER A 128 7.04 9.09 12.48
C SER A 128 5.93 8.05 12.43
N CYS A 129 4.81 8.39 12.87
CA CYS A 129 3.47 7.89 12.61
C CYS A 129 2.62 7.65 13.86
N ARG A 130 2.70 8.52 14.85
CA ARG A 130 1.69 8.56 15.91
C ARG A 130 0.47 9.34 15.41
N VAL A 131 -0.37 8.69 14.61
CA VAL A 131 -1.77 9.11 14.55
C VAL A 131 -2.33 8.88 15.96
N PRO A 132 -2.89 9.89 16.64
CA PRO A 132 -3.51 9.68 17.94
C PRO A 132 -4.72 8.80 17.75
N THR A 133 -4.56 7.51 17.97
CA THR A 133 -5.66 6.56 17.96
C THR A 133 -6.47 6.81 19.21
N LYS A 134 -7.67 7.38 19.06
CA LYS A 134 -8.67 7.35 20.12
C LYS A 134 -8.78 5.91 20.59
N LYS A 135 -8.60 5.70 21.90
CA LYS A 135 -8.62 4.37 22.53
C LYS A 135 -9.84 3.59 22.04
N GLY A 136 -9.64 2.50 21.27
CA GLY A 136 -10.72 1.66 20.72
C GLY A 136 -10.99 1.78 19.20
N TYR A 137 -10.43 2.74 18.46
CA TYR A 137 -10.63 2.83 17.01
C TYR A 137 -9.64 1.91 16.27
N LYS A 138 -10.16 0.84 15.69
CA LYS A 138 -9.37 0.00 14.77
C LYS A 138 -9.47 0.58 13.36
N LEU A 139 -8.34 0.91 12.76
CA LEU A 139 -8.31 1.30 11.35
C LEU A 139 -8.83 0.14 10.48
N PRO A 140 -9.65 0.42 9.46
CA PRO A 140 -10.03 -0.59 8.48
C PRO A 140 -8.79 -1.25 7.86
N LYS A 141 -8.87 -2.56 7.59
CA LYS A 141 -7.75 -3.37 7.07
C LYS A 141 -7.11 -2.77 5.80
N LEU A 142 -7.93 -2.32 4.85
CA LEU A 142 -7.44 -1.66 3.65
C LEU A 142 -6.63 -0.40 3.98
N SER A 143 -7.12 0.42 4.91
CA SER A 143 -6.43 1.66 5.31
C SER A 143 -5.11 1.39 6.00
N PHE A 144 -5.06 0.35 6.82
CA PHE A 144 -3.84 -0.09 7.48
C PHE A 144 -2.81 -0.56 6.45
N PHE A 145 -3.23 -1.37 5.47
CA PHE A 145 -2.36 -1.81 4.37
C PHE A 145 -1.77 -0.63 3.60
N ILE A 146 -2.62 0.29 3.12
CA ILE A 146 -2.14 1.47 2.36
C ILE A 146 -1.22 2.35 3.22
N GLY A 147 -1.52 2.52 4.50
CA GLY A 147 -0.66 3.25 5.43
C GLY A 147 0.71 2.61 5.61
N SER A 148 0.75 1.29 5.80
CA SER A 148 1.97 0.49 5.91
C SER A 148 2.82 0.57 4.64
N LEU A 149 2.21 0.37 3.47
CA LEU A 149 2.86 0.47 2.17
C LEU A 149 3.48 1.88 1.95
N LYS A 150 2.70 2.94 2.23
CA LYS A 150 3.19 4.32 2.14
C LYS A 150 4.40 4.56 3.05
N SER A 151 4.37 4.03 4.26
CA SER A 151 5.48 4.17 5.21
C SER A 151 6.73 3.43 4.74
N ALA A 152 6.60 2.20 4.24
CA ALA A 152 7.71 1.40 3.73
C ALA A 152 8.42 2.10 2.55
N VAL A 153 7.65 2.55 1.56
CA VAL A 153 8.19 3.26 0.39
C VAL A 153 8.83 4.59 0.77
N THR A 154 8.23 5.35 1.69
CA THR A 154 8.81 6.61 2.17
C THR A 154 10.14 6.37 2.87
N LYS A 155 10.19 5.37 3.76
CA LYS A 155 11.42 4.98 4.46
C LYS A 155 12.53 4.62 3.47
N TYR A 156 12.22 3.73 2.53
CA TYR A 156 13.18 3.33 1.48
C TYR A 156 13.70 4.52 0.66
N ALA A 157 12.81 5.41 0.22
CA ALA A 157 13.21 6.60 -0.54
C ALA A 157 14.16 7.49 0.26
N HIS A 158 13.89 7.72 1.56
CA HIS A 158 14.75 8.51 2.44
C HIS A 158 16.10 7.83 2.69
N GLU A 159 16.15 6.52 2.86
CA GLU A 159 17.38 5.75 2.97
C GLU A 159 18.26 5.86 1.71
N CYS A 160 17.61 5.98 0.53
CA CYS A 160 18.29 6.26 -0.73
C CYS A 160 18.66 7.75 -0.93
N GLY A 161 18.34 8.64 0.03
CA GLY A 161 18.57 10.08 -0.11
C GLY A 161 17.64 10.77 -1.12
N ILE A 162 16.52 10.14 -1.48
CA ILE A 162 15.58 10.65 -2.49
C ILE A 162 14.45 11.42 -1.78
N PRO A 163 14.24 12.73 -2.08
CA PRO A 163 13.13 13.48 -1.56
C PRO A 163 11.80 12.91 -2.06
N PHE A 164 11.01 12.35 -1.17
CA PHE A 164 9.76 11.67 -1.50
C PHE A 164 8.64 12.02 -0.53
N ALA A 165 7.44 12.22 -1.05
CA ALA A 165 6.24 12.38 -0.26
C ALA A 165 5.00 11.90 -1.04
N TRP A 166 4.04 11.37 -0.31
CA TRP A 166 2.73 11.00 -0.84
C TRP A 166 1.73 12.15 -0.77
N GLN A 167 0.77 12.12 -1.68
CA GLN A 167 -0.45 12.90 -1.52
C GLN A 167 -1.21 12.38 -0.29
N PRO A 168 -1.80 13.27 0.55
CA PRO A 168 -2.66 12.85 1.64
C PRO A 168 -3.84 12.02 1.13
N ARG A 169 -4.23 10.98 1.90
CA ARG A 169 -5.31 10.05 1.54
C ARG A 169 -4.99 9.18 0.30
N TYR A 170 -6.01 8.58 -0.29
CA TYR A 170 -6.01 7.80 -1.52
C TYR A 170 -7.44 7.68 -2.04
N HIS A 171 -7.61 7.39 -3.31
CA HIS A 171 -8.91 7.08 -3.90
C HIS A 171 -9.18 5.59 -3.78
N ASP A 172 -10.41 5.23 -3.47
CA ASP A 172 -10.87 3.86 -3.40
C ASP A 172 -12.26 3.71 -4.03
N HIS A 173 -12.47 2.58 -4.70
CA HIS A 173 -13.74 2.17 -5.26
C HIS A 173 -13.98 0.70 -4.90
N ALA A 174 -15.14 0.39 -4.28
CA ALA A 174 -15.50 -0.98 -3.96
C ALA A 174 -16.02 -1.69 -5.20
N ILE A 175 -15.34 -2.74 -5.61
CA ILE A 175 -15.72 -3.57 -6.76
C ILE A 175 -16.86 -4.48 -6.33
N ARG A 176 -18.03 -4.34 -6.99
CA ARG A 176 -19.25 -5.02 -6.57
C ARG A 176 -19.62 -6.23 -7.42
N ASP A 177 -19.24 -6.21 -8.68
CA ASP A 177 -19.62 -7.25 -9.61
C ASP A 177 -18.48 -7.59 -10.59
N TRP A 178 -18.68 -8.64 -11.37
CA TRP A 178 -17.71 -9.11 -12.36
C TRP A 178 -17.44 -8.09 -13.48
N LYS A 179 -18.47 -7.38 -13.91
CA LYS A 179 -18.35 -6.38 -14.98
C LYS A 179 -17.48 -5.21 -14.56
N ASP A 180 -17.71 -4.71 -13.35
CA ASP A 180 -16.90 -3.66 -12.73
C ASP A 180 -15.43 -4.10 -12.60
N ASN A 181 -15.20 -5.31 -12.07
CA ASN A 181 -13.87 -5.89 -11.96
C ASN A 181 -13.16 -5.98 -13.32
N ASN A 182 -13.84 -6.44 -14.35
CA ASN A 182 -13.27 -6.60 -15.68
C ASN A 182 -12.92 -5.24 -16.33
N ASN A 183 -13.79 -4.24 -16.18
CA ASN A 183 -13.52 -2.89 -16.68
C ASN A 183 -12.28 -2.28 -16.01
N ILE A 184 -12.16 -2.42 -14.69
CA ILE A 184 -11.02 -1.92 -13.94
C ILE A 184 -9.74 -2.68 -14.31
N SER A 185 -9.83 -4.00 -14.48
CA SER A 185 -8.70 -4.83 -14.91
C SER A 185 -8.15 -4.37 -16.26
N GLN A 186 -9.03 -4.17 -17.25
CA GLN A 186 -8.66 -3.64 -18.56
C GLN A 186 -8.08 -2.22 -18.48
N TYR A 187 -8.63 -1.38 -17.61
CA TYR A 187 -8.09 -0.04 -17.36
C TYR A 187 -6.65 -0.11 -16.85
N ILE A 188 -6.37 -0.97 -15.85
CA ILE A 188 -5.02 -1.16 -15.30
C ILE A 188 -4.05 -1.66 -16.39
N GLU A 189 -4.45 -2.64 -17.19
CA GLU A 189 -3.62 -3.21 -18.27
C GLU A 189 -3.25 -2.18 -19.34
N ASN A 190 -4.20 -1.33 -19.71
CA ASN A 190 -4.00 -0.35 -20.77
C ASN A 190 -3.45 1.00 -20.26
N ASN A 191 -3.25 1.16 -18.95
CA ASN A 191 -2.94 2.45 -18.36
C ASN A 191 -1.62 3.02 -18.87
N VAL A 192 -0.56 2.22 -18.97
CA VAL A 192 0.75 2.64 -19.49
C VAL A 192 0.66 3.14 -20.92
N MET A 193 -0.12 2.46 -21.79
CA MET A 193 -0.31 2.86 -23.18
C MET A 193 -1.16 4.13 -23.32
N ASN A 194 -2.03 4.38 -22.36
CA ASN A 194 -2.94 5.54 -22.35
C ASN A 194 -2.45 6.69 -21.45
N TRP A 195 -1.19 6.65 -21.02
CA TRP A 195 -0.62 7.61 -20.06
C TRP A 195 -0.91 9.07 -20.41
N GLU A 196 -0.75 9.47 -21.67
CA GLU A 196 -1.00 10.85 -22.13
C GLU A 196 -2.47 11.30 -22.02
N LYS A 197 -3.40 10.34 -21.84
CA LYS A 197 -4.83 10.59 -21.64
C LYS A 197 -5.24 10.43 -20.18
N ASP A 198 -4.30 10.07 -19.31
CA ASP A 198 -4.57 9.90 -17.90
C ASP A 198 -4.80 11.25 -17.22
N CYS A 199 -5.79 11.32 -16.33
CA CYS A 199 -6.09 12.54 -15.58
C CYS A 199 -4.94 12.97 -14.62
N PHE A 200 -3.98 12.09 -14.38
CA PHE A 200 -2.79 12.35 -13.56
C PHE A 200 -1.53 12.69 -14.38
N TYR A 201 -1.66 12.77 -15.71
CA TYR A 201 -0.56 13.13 -16.64
C TYR A 201 0.02 14.52 -16.38
#